data_d8b997ea0d6c18a43978c7a0710f7854
#
_entry.id   d8b997ea0d6c18a43978c7a0710f7854
#
_cell.length_a   1.000
_cell.length_b   1.000
_cell.length_c   1.000
_cell.angle_alpha   90.00
_cell.angle_beta   90.00
_cell.angle_gamma   90.00
#
_symmetry.space_group_name_H-M   'P 1'
#
loop_
_entity.id
_entity.type
_entity.pdbx_description
1 polymer ?
#
loop_
_entity_poly.entity_id
_entity_poly.type
_entity_poly.pdbx_seq_one_letter_code
_entity_poly.pdbx_strand_id
1 'polypeptide(L)'
;MIKKRMILNSCFTCLGVLLLSACSSDPAASIYNQLEEQAKSERKAAAIAEQRTRQDEISVNTYQAVLEAGADDIKRAQNEREELTALNQDRVDLLKQEKTIRTRAFDELDLSELTGSLSSLPAAKKDGTALINVFKEREKAFDTFLKRYTAAIASEKKVLSYLTEKPNFVKIDEATADLNRTSRQATEALKTFNRLTVRYNELKPVFYKKAGLNIK
;
A
#
# COMPACT_ATOMS: atom_id res chain seq x y z
N MET A 1 -14.78 -16.20 90.73
CA MET A 1 -14.84 -14.73 90.53
C MET A 1 -14.05 -14.42 89.24
N ILE A 2 -14.74 -14.21 88.10
CA ILE A 2 -14.11 -13.89 86.83
C ILE A 2 -14.82 -12.70 86.22
N LYS A 3 -14.16 -11.58 86.12
CA LYS A 3 -14.70 -10.31 85.58
C LYS A 3 -14.82 -10.43 84.03
N LYS A 4 -16.02 -10.29 83.48
CA LYS A 4 -16.32 -10.07 82.13
C LYS A 4 -15.84 -8.67 81.67
N ARG A 5 -14.93 -8.57 80.74
CA ARG A 5 -14.65 -7.33 80.04
C ARG A 5 -15.47 -7.32 78.73
N MET A 6 -16.32 -6.36 78.60
CA MET A 6 -17.05 -6.02 77.39
C MET A 6 -16.07 -5.33 76.42
N ILE A 7 -15.91 -5.91 75.24
CA ILE A 7 -15.15 -5.27 74.14
C ILE A 7 -16.20 -4.66 73.22
N LEU A 8 -16.12 -3.33 73.11
CA LEU A 8 -16.92 -2.51 72.23
C LEU A 8 -16.39 -2.65 70.80
N ASN A 9 -17.14 -3.33 69.92
CA ASN A 9 -16.75 -3.41 68.52
C ASN A 9 -17.21 -2.13 67.81
N SER A 10 -16.28 -1.26 67.51
CA SER A 10 -16.45 -0.11 66.60
C SER A 10 -16.47 -0.61 65.17
N CYS A 11 -17.63 -0.58 64.56
CA CYS A 11 -17.84 -0.92 63.13
C CYS A 11 -17.36 0.27 62.28
N PHE A 12 -16.17 0.14 61.75
CA PHE A 12 -15.58 1.13 60.85
C PHE A 12 -16.04 0.77 59.43
N THR A 13 -17.12 1.39 58.97
CA THR A 13 -17.60 1.30 57.59
C THR A 13 -16.60 2.03 56.67
N CYS A 14 -15.67 1.28 56.11
CA CYS A 14 -14.84 1.76 54.98
C CYS A 14 -15.76 1.90 53.74
N LEU A 15 -16.15 3.13 53.45
CA LEU A 15 -16.76 3.52 52.20
C LEU A 15 -15.66 3.45 51.11
N GLY A 16 -15.55 2.30 50.46
CA GLY A 16 -14.65 2.12 49.33
C GLY A 16 -15.15 2.95 48.13
N VAL A 17 -14.54 4.11 47.93
CA VAL A 17 -14.68 4.86 46.71
C VAL A 17 -13.97 4.04 45.61
N LEU A 18 -14.74 3.25 44.86
CA LEU A 18 -14.31 2.66 43.60
C LEU A 18 -14.08 3.82 42.60
N LEU A 19 -12.87 4.31 42.56
CA LEU A 19 -12.38 5.08 41.43
C LEU A 19 -12.40 4.14 40.22
N LEU A 20 -13.52 4.13 39.48
CA LEU A 20 -13.58 3.66 38.13
C LEU A 20 -12.64 4.58 37.33
N SER A 21 -11.37 4.23 37.32
CA SER A 21 -10.44 4.70 36.27
C SER A 21 -10.97 4.16 34.96
N ALA A 22 -11.93 4.90 34.37
CA ALA A 22 -12.21 4.73 32.95
C ALA A 22 -10.88 4.98 32.26
N CYS A 23 -10.23 3.90 31.81
CA CYS A 23 -9.17 3.97 30.82
C CYS A 23 -9.78 4.53 29.53
N SER A 24 -9.99 5.84 29.47
CA SER A 24 -10.19 6.52 28.22
C SER A 24 -8.82 6.44 27.54
N SER A 25 -8.64 5.48 26.62
CA SER A 25 -7.50 5.47 25.74
C SER A 25 -7.38 6.85 25.10
N ASP A 26 -6.23 7.48 25.24
CA ASP A 26 -5.95 8.78 24.61
C ASP A 26 -6.27 8.68 23.10
N PRO A 27 -7.26 9.44 22.57
CA PRO A 27 -7.66 9.35 21.17
C PRO A 27 -6.48 9.62 20.22
N ALA A 28 -5.56 10.49 20.60
CA ALA A 28 -4.37 10.78 19.79
C ALA A 28 -3.44 9.57 19.75
N ALA A 29 -3.24 8.88 20.88
CA ALA A 29 -2.41 7.67 20.94
C ALA A 29 -3.04 6.52 20.14
N SER A 30 -4.37 6.35 20.17
CA SER A 30 -5.06 5.34 19.35
C SER A 30 -4.83 5.58 17.86
N ILE A 31 -5.06 6.80 17.38
CA ILE A 31 -4.82 7.17 15.98
C ILE A 31 -3.35 6.95 15.60
N TYR A 32 -2.41 7.36 16.44
CA TYR A 32 -0.98 7.17 16.20
C TYR A 32 -0.64 5.70 16.00
N ASN A 33 -1.08 4.84 16.90
CA ASN A 33 -0.78 3.41 16.85
C ASN A 33 -1.32 2.77 15.57
N GLN A 34 -2.56 3.08 15.18
CA GLN A 34 -3.15 2.57 13.93
C GLN A 34 -2.36 3.02 12.70
N LEU A 35 -1.98 4.30 12.62
CA LEU A 35 -1.21 4.84 11.50
C LEU A 35 0.22 4.31 11.45
N GLU A 36 0.85 3.97 12.59
CA GLU A 36 2.20 3.38 12.60
C GLU A 36 2.18 1.88 12.25
N GLU A 37 1.18 1.12 12.69
CA GLU A 37 1.02 -0.28 12.25
C GLU A 37 0.76 -0.36 10.74
N GLN A 38 -0.13 0.49 10.23
CA GLN A 38 -0.36 0.63 8.80
C GLN A 38 0.93 0.98 8.03
N ALA A 39 1.75 1.89 8.56
CA ALA A 39 3.04 2.25 7.97
C ALA A 39 4.04 1.08 7.93
N LYS A 40 4.02 0.17 8.92
CA LYS A 40 4.85 -1.05 8.90
C LYS A 40 4.46 -1.98 7.77
N SER A 41 3.16 -2.20 7.56
CA SER A 41 2.65 -3.00 6.46
C SER A 41 2.99 -2.35 5.11
N GLU A 42 2.90 -1.04 5.00
CA GLU A 42 3.28 -0.33 3.79
C GLU A 42 4.77 -0.42 3.44
N ARG A 43 5.66 -0.44 4.43
CA ARG A 43 7.09 -0.68 4.17
C ARG A 43 7.34 -2.06 3.54
N LYS A 44 6.58 -3.09 3.96
CA LYS A 44 6.65 -4.43 3.33
C LYS A 44 6.17 -4.37 1.87
N ALA A 45 5.06 -3.67 1.62
CA ALA A 45 4.57 -3.49 0.25
C ALA A 45 5.56 -2.71 -0.63
N ALA A 46 6.23 -1.69 -0.07
CA ALA A 46 7.25 -0.92 -0.78
C ALA A 46 8.46 -1.80 -1.19
N ALA A 47 8.89 -2.73 -0.35
CA ALA A 47 9.95 -3.68 -0.68
C ALA A 47 9.56 -4.61 -1.86
N ILE A 48 8.31 -5.06 -1.92
CA ILE A 48 7.78 -5.83 -3.05
C ILE A 48 7.72 -4.97 -4.32
N ALA A 49 7.25 -3.71 -4.20
CA ALA A 49 7.21 -2.77 -5.31
C ALA A 49 8.61 -2.49 -5.90
N GLU A 50 9.64 -2.42 -5.06
CA GLU A 50 11.02 -2.28 -5.49
C GLU A 50 11.52 -3.52 -6.26
N GLN A 51 11.19 -4.73 -5.79
CA GLN A 51 11.50 -5.96 -6.53
C GLN A 51 10.82 -5.96 -7.90
N ARG A 52 9.53 -5.59 -7.97
CA ARG A 52 8.79 -5.47 -9.24
C ARG A 52 9.44 -4.46 -10.18
N THR A 53 9.89 -3.31 -9.67
CA THR A 53 10.58 -2.29 -10.48
C THR A 53 11.88 -2.83 -11.07
N ARG A 54 12.66 -3.61 -10.31
CA ARG A 54 13.85 -4.29 -10.87
C ARG A 54 13.49 -5.27 -11.99
N GLN A 55 12.39 -6.02 -11.84
CA GLN A 55 11.90 -6.90 -12.90
C GLN A 55 11.42 -6.11 -14.13
N ASP A 56 10.83 -4.93 -13.94
CA ASP A 56 10.46 -4.02 -15.03
C ASP A 56 11.70 -3.60 -15.86
N GLU A 57 12.81 -3.25 -15.20
CA GLU A 57 14.07 -2.87 -15.85
C GLU A 57 14.66 -4.03 -16.64
N ILE A 58 14.71 -5.23 -16.07
CA ILE A 58 15.17 -6.44 -16.77
C ILE A 58 14.27 -6.71 -17.99
N SER A 59 12.95 -6.63 -17.81
CA SER A 59 11.97 -6.86 -18.87
C SER A 59 12.17 -5.93 -20.07
N VAL A 60 12.47 -4.65 -19.82
CA VAL A 60 12.77 -3.69 -20.91
C VAL A 60 14.02 -4.11 -21.70
N ASN A 61 15.09 -4.51 -21.02
CA ASN A 61 16.32 -4.94 -21.66
C ASN A 61 16.12 -6.24 -22.46
N THR A 62 15.41 -7.23 -21.89
CA THR A 62 15.08 -8.48 -22.58
C THR A 62 14.19 -8.23 -23.79
N TYR A 63 13.21 -7.32 -23.69
CA TYR A 63 12.36 -6.93 -24.82
C TYR A 63 13.19 -6.32 -25.97
N GLN A 64 14.17 -5.48 -25.65
CA GLN A 64 15.09 -4.93 -26.65
C GLN A 64 15.91 -6.04 -27.31
N ALA A 65 16.42 -7.00 -26.54
CA ALA A 65 17.17 -8.14 -27.06
C ALA A 65 16.33 -9.00 -28.03
N VAL A 66 15.03 -9.19 -27.74
CA VAL A 66 14.09 -9.86 -28.67
C VAL A 66 14.00 -9.11 -30.01
N LEU A 67 13.88 -7.78 -29.95
CA LEU A 67 13.76 -6.95 -31.16
C LEU A 67 15.07 -6.93 -31.97
N GLU A 68 16.22 -6.89 -31.30
CA GLU A 68 17.55 -6.89 -31.96
C GLU A 68 17.88 -8.22 -32.61
N ALA A 69 17.51 -9.35 -31.98
CA ALA A 69 17.68 -10.67 -32.57
C ALA A 69 16.84 -10.82 -33.84
N GLY A 70 15.61 -10.32 -33.83
CA GLY A 70 14.73 -10.20 -35.00
C GLY A 70 14.60 -11.48 -35.81
N ALA A 71 14.62 -11.34 -37.14
CA ALA A 71 14.59 -12.44 -38.10
C ALA A 71 15.98 -13.08 -38.37
N ASP A 72 17.04 -12.41 -37.96
CA ASP A 72 18.42 -12.84 -38.30
C ASP A 72 18.93 -13.95 -37.37
N ASP A 73 18.40 -13.96 -36.09
CA ASP A 73 18.70 -15.00 -35.12
C ASP A 73 17.41 -15.46 -34.39
N ILE A 74 16.62 -16.26 -35.10
CA ILE A 74 15.35 -16.78 -34.63
C ILE A 74 15.51 -17.56 -33.32
N LYS A 75 16.57 -18.32 -33.15
CA LYS A 75 16.79 -19.10 -31.93
C LYS A 75 17.04 -18.20 -30.71
N ARG A 76 17.84 -17.15 -30.87
CA ARG A 76 18.07 -16.16 -29.83
C ARG A 76 16.76 -15.44 -29.50
N ALA A 77 16.01 -14.98 -30.49
CA ALA A 77 14.73 -14.32 -30.30
C ALA A 77 13.71 -15.19 -29.55
N GLN A 78 13.72 -16.52 -29.80
CA GLN A 78 12.85 -17.46 -29.06
C GLN A 78 13.25 -17.58 -27.60
N ASN A 79 14.53 -17.71 -27.27
CA ASN A 79 15.04 -17.82 -25.91
C ASN A 79 14.70 -16.54 -25.11
N GLU A 80 14.99 -15.36 -25.65
CA GLU A 80 14.69 -14.07 -25.02
C GLU A 80 13.19 -13.87 -24.82
N ARG A 81 12.35 -14.34 -25.75
CA ARG A 81 10.90 -14.33 -25.62
C ARG A 81 10.40 -15.22 -24.49
N GLU A 82 10.99 -16.40 -24.30
CA GLU A 82 10.65 -17.31 -23.20
C GLU A 82 11.03 -16.68 -21.85
N GLU A 83 12.23 -16.09 -21.76
CA GLU A 83 12.65 -15.34 -20.58
C GLU A 83 11.70 -14.19 -20.26
N LEU A 84 11.35 -13.37 -21.26
CA LEU A 84 10.41 -12.25 -21.08
C LEU A 84 9.02 -12.72 -20.67
N THR A 85 8.60 -13.90 -21.12
CA THR A 85 7.33 -14.52 -20.70
C THR A 85 7.37 -14.91 -19.22
N ALA A 86 8.48 -15.46 -18.73
CA ALA A 86 8.67 -15.79 -17.32
C ALA A 86 8.72 -14.51 -16.47
N LEU A 87 9.50 -13.49 -16.88
CA LEU A 87 9.55 -12.18 -16.22
C LEU A 87 8.17 -11.54 -16.11
N ASN A 88 7.34 -11.65 -17.13
CA ASN A 88 5.96 -11.16 -17.11
C ASN A 88 5.11 -11.87 -16.04
N GLN A 89 5.33 -13.15 -15.80
CA GLN A 89 4.64 -13.87 -14.74
C GLN A 89 5.12 -13.42 -13.35
N ASP A 90 6.43 -13.30 -13.16
CA ASP A 90 7.02 -12.83 -11.90
C ASP A 90 6.52 -11.42 -11.53
N ARG A 91 6.46 -10.52 -12.52
CA ARG A 91 5.94 -9.14 -12.34
C ARG A 91 4.47 -9.15 -11.90
N VAL A 92 3.65 -10.02 -12.48
CA VAL A 92 2.24 -10.18 -12.08
C VAL A 92 2.13 -10.72 -10.65
N ASP A 93 2.98 -11.67 -10.27
CA ASP A 93 2.92 -12.28 -8.94
C ASP A 93 3.43 -11.33 -7.86
N LEU A 94 4.47 -10.55 -8.13
CA LEU A 94 4.90 -9.44 -7.26
C LEU A 94 3.79 -8.39 -7.10
N LEU A 95 3.11 -8.04 -8.18
CA LEU A 95 1.99 -7.09 -8.14
C LEU A 95 0.84 -7.60 -7.26
N LYS A 96 0.50 -8.90 -7.33
CA LYS A 96 -0.51 -9.54 -6.47
C LYS A 96 -0.09 -9.52 -5.00
N GLN A 97 1.18 -9.80 -4.71
CA GLN A 97 1.73 -9.74 -3.36
C GLN A 97 1.66 -8.31 -2.80
N GLU A 98 2.10 -7.31 -3.57
CA GLU A 98 1.99 -5.90 -3.19
C GLU A 98 0.54 -5.52 -2.89
N LYS A 99 -0.39 -5.90 -3.78
CA LYS A 99 -1.83 -5.66 -3.60
C LYS A 99 -2.32 -6.27 -2.29
N THR A 100 -2.03 -7.54 -2.04
CA THR A 100 -2.50 -8.26 -0.84
C THR A 100 -2.06 -7.56 0.44
N ILE A 101 -0.79 -7.14 0.51
CA ILE A 101 -0.26 -6.46 1.70
C ILE A 101 -0.93 -5.09 1.88
N ARG A 102 -1.11 -4.31 0.81
CA ARG A 102 -1.74 -2.98 0.89
C ARG A 102 -3.21 -3.05 1.23
N THR A 103 -3.96 -3.98 0.62
CA THR A 103 -5.37 -4.18 0.94
C THR A 103 -5.54 -4.55 2.41
N ARG A 104 -4.73 -5.48 2.91
CA ARG A 104 -4.74 -5.84 4.33
C ARG A 104 -4.43 -4.65 5.23
N ALA A 105 -3.40 -3.86 4.90
CA ALA A 105 -3.04 -2.67 5.67
C ALA A 105 -4.17 -1.62 5.68
N PHE A 106 -4.95 -1.53 4.61
CA PHE A 106 -6.11 -0.65 4.54
C PHE A 106 -7.26 -1.19 5.40
N ASP A 107 -7.55 -2.49 5.32
CA ASP A 107 -8.64 -3.15 6.07
C ASP A 107 -8.37 -3.17 7.58
N GLU A 108 -7.09 -3.18 7.99
CA GLU A 108 -6.67 -3.09 9.40
C GLU A 108 -6.86 -1.66 9.99
N LEU A 109 -7.07 -0.64 9.16
CA LEU A 109 -7.25 0.73 9.57
C LEU A 109 -8.75 1.05 9.74
N ASP A 110 -9.22 1.16 10.98
CA ASP A 110 -10.62 1.56 11.25
C ASP A 110 -10.82 3.06 10.99
N LEU A 111 -11.20 3.37 9.74
CA LEU A 111 -11.46 4.75 9.32
C LEU A 111 -12.67 5.39 10.03
N SER A 112 -13.60 4.59 10.56
CA SER A 112 -14.75 5.08 11.34
C SER A 112 -14.28 5.51 12.73
N GLU A 113 -13.51 4.65 13.40
CA GLU A 113 -12.89 4.96 14.69
C GLU A 113 -11.97 6.17 14.59
N LEU A 114 -11.09 6.23 13.55
CA LEU A 114 -10.20 7.36 13.31
C LEU A 114 -10.97 8.67 13.15
N THR A 115 -12.04 8.66 12.36
CA THR A 115 -12.88 9.85 12.13
C THR A 115 -13.60 10.27 13.41
N GLY A 116 -14.10 9.31 14.19
CA GLY A 116 -14.73 9.56 15.50
C GLY A 116 -13.75 10.18 16.49
N SER A 117 -12.57 9.60 16.61
CA SER A 117 -11.51 10.07 17.51
C SER A 117 -11.04 11.50 17.18
N LEU A 118 -11.05 11.92 15.91
CA LEU A 118 -10.74 13.30 15.51
C LEU A 118 -11.70 14.34 16.10
N SER A 119 -12.91 13.94 16.47
CA SER A 119 -13.87 14.84 17.11
C SER A 119 -13.41 15.30 18.48
N SER A 120 -12.61 14.51 19.17
CA SER A 120 -11.98 14.80 20.47
C SER A 120 -10.67 15.59 20.36
N LEU A 121 -10.21 15.88 19.13
CA LEU A 121 -8.95 16.56 18.84
C LEU A 121 -9.18 17.84 18.00
N PRO A 122 -9.86 18.87 18.54
CA PRO A 122 -10.29 20.03 17.75
C PRO A 122 -9.14 20.75 17.04
N ALA A 123 -7.96 20.85 17.66
CA ALA A 123 -6.76 21.48 17.09
C ALA A 123 -6.19 20.69 15.90
N ALA A 124 -6.32 19.37 15.88
CA ALA A 124 -5.79 18.47 14.85
C ALA A 124 -6.87 18.00 13.84
N LYS A 125 -8.15 18.25 14.11
CA LYS A 125 -9.28 17.72 13.33
C LYS A 125 -9.18 17.99 11.83
N LYS A 126 -8.86 19.23 11.45
CA LYS A 126 -8.74 19.63 10.05
C LYS A 126 -7.64 18.84 9.33
N ASP A 127 -6.47 18.72 9.95
CA ASP A 127 -5.31 18.06 9.35
C ASP A 127 -5.49 16.54 9.34
N GLY A 128 -6.07 15.96 10.40
CA GLY A 128 -6.44 14.55 10.45
C GLY A 128 -7.47 14.18 9.38
N THR A 129 -8.50 15.02 9.16
CA THR A 129 -9.46 14.81 8.07
C THR A 129 -8.78 14.87 6.70
N ALA A 130 -7.88 15.82 6.49
CA ALA A 130 -7.10 15.91 5.24
C ALA A 130 -6.22 14.67 5.03
N LEU A 131 -5.57 14.18 6.09
CA LEU A 131 -4.75 12.97 6.05
C LEU A 131 -5.58 11.74 5.65
N ILE A 132 -6.75 11.53 6.27
CA ILE A 132 -7.66 10.42 5.95
C ILE A 132 -8.16 10.51 4.49
N ASN A 133 -8.50 11.70 4.01
CA ASN A 133 -8.95 11.89 2.63
C ASN A 133 -7.86 11.53 1.64
N VAL A 134 -6.64 12.03 1.84
CA VAL A 134 -5.49 11.69 0.97
C VAL A 134 -5.17 10.20 1.05
N PHE A 135 -5.31 9.57 2.20
CA PHE A 135 -5.15 8.12 2.34
C PHE A 135 -6.13 7.34 1.43
N LYS A 136 -7.43 7.70 1.48
CA LYS A 136 -8.47 7.09 0.63
C LYS A 136 -8.22 7.34 -0.88
N GLU A 137 -7.78 8.54 -1.24
CA GLU A 137 -7.43 8.87 -2.63
C GLU A 137 -6.23 8.06 -3.10
N ARG A 138 -5.23 7.87 -2.25
CA ARG A 138 -4.04 7.09 -2.52
C ARG A 138 -4.37 5.62 -2.81
N GLU A 139 -5.26 5.00 -2.03
CA GLU A 139 -5.69 3.63 -2.26
C GLU A 139 -6.43 3.48 -3.62
N LYS A 140 -7.32 4.41 -3.95
CA LYS A 140 -7.98 4.44 -5.26
C LYS A 140 -6.99 4.62 -6.41
N ALA A 141 -5.95 5.43 -6.21
CA ALA A 141 -4.90 5.63 -7.21
C ALA A 141 -4.06 4.36 -7.39
N PHE A 142 -3.79 3.63 -6.30
CA PHE A 142 -3.12 2.34 -6.37
C PHE A 142 -3.95 1.30 -7.14
N ASP A 143 -5.23 1.18 -6.89
CA ASP A 143 -6.13 0.30 -7.64
C ASP A 143 -6.14 0.64 -9.14
N THR A 144 -6.11 1.93 -9.46
CA THR A 144 -6.01 2.40 -10.84
C THR A 144 -4.69 1.96 -11.47
N PHE A 145 -3.58 2.12 -10.75
CA PHE A 145 -2.27 1.67 -11.18
C PHE A 145 -2.26 0.14 -11.43
N LEU A 146 -2.80 -0.67 -10.51
CA LEU A 146 -2.88 -2.13 -10.66
C LEU A 146 -3.57 -2.53 -11.97
N LYS A 147 -4.72 -1.92 -12.26
CA LYS A 147 -5.49 -2.19 -13.49
C LYS A 147 -4.70 -1.81 -14.75
N ARG A 148 -4.06 -0.65 -14.75
CA ARG A 148 -3.28 -0.16 -15.91
C ARG A 148 -2.01 -0.95 -16.13
N TYR A 149 -1.31 -1.31 -15.06
CA TYR A 149 -0.11 -2.14 -15.13
C TYR A 149 -0.42 -3.55 -15.65
N THR A 150 -1.48 -4.18 -15.14
CA THR A 150 -1.93 -5.49 -15.64
C THR A 150 -2.29 -5.43 -17.15
N ALA A 151 -2.92 -4.34 -17.58
CA ALA A 151 -3.22 -4.15 -19.01
C ALA A 151 -1.93 -3.99 -19.85
N ALA A 152 -0.92 -3.29 -19.35
CA ALA A 152 0.36 -3.16 -20.03
C ALA A 152 1.05 -4.52 -20.22
N ILE A 153 1.10 -5.36 -19.17
CA ILE A 153 1.65 -6.73 -19.27
C ILE A 153 0.85 -7.57 -20.27
N ALA A 154 -0.48 -7.45 -20.29
CA ALA A 154 -1.31 -8.16 -21.26
C ALA A 154 -1.01 -7.72 -22.71
N SER A 155 -0.80 -6.43 -22.95
CA SER A 155 -0.37 -5.92 -24.27
C SER A 155 1.02 -6.41 -24.66
N GLU A 156 1.97 -6.47 -23.72
CA GLU A 156 3.30 -7.02 -23.93
C GLU A 156 3.23 -8.50 -24.35
N LYS A 157 2.48 -9.31 -23.60
CA LYS A 157 2.22 -10.73 -23.95
C LYS A 157 1.63 -10.87 -25.36
N LYS A 158 0.77 -9.94 -25.77
CA LYS A 158 0.18 -9.93 -27.11
C LYS A 158 1.22 -9.66 -28.19
N VAL A 159 2.16 -8.71 -27.99
CA VAL A 159 3.27 -8.50 -28.92
C VAL A 159 4.10 -9.79 -29.05
N LEU A 160 4.47 -10.40 -27.92
CA LEU A 160 5.27 -11.63 -27.90
C LEU A 160 4.58 -12.79 -28.61
N SER A 161 3.25 -12.86 -28.60
CA SER A 161 2.50 -13.91 -29.30
C SER A 161 2.57 -13.82 -30.83
N TYR A 162 2.92 -12.66 -31.38
CA TYR A 162 3.11 -12.45 -32.80
C TYR A 162 4.55 -12.58 -33.27
N LEU A 163 5.50 -12.64 -32.36
CA LEU A 163 6.93 -12.88 -32.62
C LEU A 163 7.18 -14.38 -32.77
N THR A 164 6.84 -14.94 -33.91
CA THR A 164 6.96 -16.37 -34.27
C THR A 164 7.94 -16.53 -35.41
N GLU A 165 8.22 -17.77 -35.85
CA GLU A 165 9.07 -18.08 -37.04
C GLU A 165 8.54 -17.41 -38.31
N LYS A 166 7.21 -17.16 -38.37
CA LYS A 166 6.58 -16.44 -39.49
C LYS A 166 5.86 -15.22 -38.95
N PRO A 167 6.58 -14.13 -38.61
CA PRO A 167 6.00 -12.99 -37.93
C PRO A 167 5.01 -12.25 -38.84
N ASN A 168 3.90 -11.80 -38.24
CA ASN A 168 2.97 -10.90 -38.89
C ASN A 168 3.30 -9.46 -38.47
N PHE A 169 4.07 -8.76 -39.26
CA PHE A 169 4.56 -7.41 -38.95
C PHE A 169 3.43 -6.41 -38.72
N VAL A 170 2.32 -6.47 -39.48
CA VAL A 170 1.17 -5.58 -39.26
C VAL A 170 0.58 -5.77 -37.85
N LYS A 171 0.38 -7.03 -37.42
CA LYS A 171 -0.12 -7.31 -36.07
C LYS A 171 0.88 -6.95 -34.98
N ILE A 172 2.19 -7.07 -35.24
CA ILE A 172 3.24 -6.64 -34.32
C ILE A 172 3.18 -5.13 -34.13
N ASP A 173 3.06 -4.36 -35.20
CA ASP A 173 2.98 -2.89 -35.15
C ASP A 173 1.74 -2.42 -34.36
N GLU A 174 0.56 -2.99 -34.66
CA GLU A 174 -0.67 -2.71 -33.93
C GLU A 174 -0.56 -3.04 -32.43
N ALA A 175 -0.02 -4.21 -32.10
CA ALA A 175 0.15 -4.65 -30.72
C ALA A 175 1.20 -3.80 -29.99
N THR A 176 2.28 -3.37 -30.65
CA THR A 176 3.30 -2.48 -30.10
C THR A 176 2.74 -1.09 -29.82
N ALA A 177 1.90 -0.56 -30.72
CA ALA A 177 1.21 0.70 -30.48
C ALA A 177 0.28 0.61 -29.24
N ASP A 178 -0.41 -0.52 -29.06
CA ASP A 178 -1.24 -0.78 -27.90
C ASP A 178 -0.41 -0.91 -26.60
N LEU A 179 0.71 -1.63 -26.63
CA LEU A 179 1.67 -1.73 -25.54
C LEU A 179 2.19 -0.35 -25.12
N ASN A 180 2.63 0.46 -26.07
CA ASN A 180 3.12 1.82 -25.80
C ASN A 180 2.03 2.69 -25.13
N ARG A 181 0.78 2.57 -25.56
CA ARG A 181 -0.35 3.29 -24.98
C ARG A 181 -0.65 2.83 -23.56
N THR A 182 -0.72 1.52 -23.31
CA THR A 182 -1.05 0.95 -21.99
C THR A 182 0.09 1.17 -21.00
N SER A 183 1.35 1.10 -21.43
CA SER A 183 2.54 1.41 -20.61
C SER A 183 2.55 2.87 -20.17
N ARG A 184 2.24 3.82 -21.07
CA ARG A 184 2.08 5.23 -20.67
C ARG A 184 0.98 5.41 -19.62
N GLN A 185 -0.17 4.75 -19.80
CA GLN A 185 -1.26 4.81 -18.82
C GLN A 185 -0.88 4.24 -17.45
N ALA A 186 -0.12 3.15 -17.42
CA ALA A 186 0.41 2.57 -16.19
C ALA A 186 1.38 3.53 -15.49
N THR A 187 2.30 4.14 -16.25
CA THR A 187 3.26 5.13 -15.74
C THR A 187 2.56 6.35 -15.13
N GLU A 188 1.56 6.91 -15.80
CA GLU A 188 0.81 8.07 -15.26
C GLU A 188 0.00 7.71 -14.01
N ALA A 189 -0.57 6.51 -13.96
CA ALA A 189 -1.25 6.02 -12.76
C ALA A 189 -0.28 5.85 -11.59
N LEU A 190 0.93 5.31 -11.82
CA LEU A 190 1.98 5.19 -10.81
C LEU A 190 2.44 6.56 -10.31
N LYS A 191 2.66 7.54 -11.19
CA LYS A 191 2.99 8.91 -10.81
C LYS A 191 1.93 9.53 -9.90
N THR A 192 0.64 9.29 -10.21
CA THR A 192 -0.47 9.77 -9.38
C THR A 192 -0.45 9.16 -8.00
N PHE A 193 -0.28 7.83 -7.89
CA PHE A 193 -0.13 7.14 -6.63
C PHE A 193 1.06 7.66 -5.81
N ASN A 194 2.23 7.83 -6.45
CA ASN A 194 3.44 8.32 -5.77
C ASN A 194 3.27 9.76 -5.26
N ARG A 195 2.65 10.65 -6.04
CA ARG A 195 2.35 12.02 -5.61
C ARG A 195 1.44 12.05 -4.37
N LEU A 196 0.41 11.21 -4.34
CA LEU A 196 -0.47 11.09 -3.19
C LEU A 196 0.26 10.48 -1.97
N THR A 197 1.19 9.57 -2.18
CA THR A 197 2.04 9.01 -1.13
C THR A 197 2.95 10.09 -0.52
N VAL A 198 3.58 10.92 -1.34
CA VAL A 198 4.34 12.08 -0.86
C VAL A 198 3.45 13.01 -0.04
N ARG A 199 2.27 13.35 -0.56
CA ARG A 199 1.32 14.22 0.14
C ARG A 199 0.85 13.64 1.48
N TYR A 200 0.59 12.34 1.54
CA TYR A 200 0.26 11.64 2.78
C TYR A 200 1.40 11.76 3.80
N ASN A 201 2.63 11.53 3.38
CA ASN A 201 3.81 11.60 4.24
C ASN A 201 4.10 13.03 4.75
N GLU A 202 3.75 14.06 3.98
CA GLU A 202 3.83 15.46 4.41
C GLU A 202 2.77 15.81 5.46
N LEU A 203 1.54 15.31 5.30
CA LEU A 203 0.43 15.61 6.21
C LEU A 203 0.57 14.89 7.56
N LYS A 204 1.13 13.68 7.58
CA LYS A 204 1.23 12.84 8.77
C LYS A 204 1.95 13.52 9.92
N PRO A 205 3.18 14.06 9.79
CA PRO A 205 3.87 14.76 10.88
C PRO A 205 3.16 16.06 11.30
N VAL A 206 2.52 16.77 10.36
CA VAL A 206 1.73 17.97 10.70
C VAL A 206 0.56 17.61 11.59
N PHE A 207 -0.17 16.56 11.26
CA PHE A 207 -1.25 16.03 12.08
C PHE A 207 -0.74 15.61 13.46
N TYR A 208 0.34 14.83 13.53
CA TYR A 208 0.91 14.37 14.80
C TYR A 208 1.26 15.52 15.72
N LYS A 209 1.95 16.54 15.20
CA LYS A 209 2.31 17.74 15.97
C LYS A 209 1.08 18.45 16.56
N LYS A 210 0.02 18.61 15.76
CA LYS A 210 -1.21 19.26 16.22
C LYS A 210 -2.05 18.42 17.18
N ALA A 211 -1.93 17.09 17.07
CA ALA A 211 -2.54 16.15 18.02
C ALA A 211 -1.77 16.05 19.36
N GLY A 212 -0.68 16.77 19.54
CA GLY A 212 0.14 16.74 20.75
C GLY A 212 1.03 15.49 20.87
N LEU A 213 1.23 14.76 19.77
CA LEU A 213 2.07 13.55 19.74
C LEU A 213 3.54 13.95 19.55
N ASN A 214 4.36 13.68 20.56
CA ASN A 214 5.81 13.86 20.49
C ASN A 214 6.45 12.72 19.70
N ILE A 215 6.72 12.96 18.42
CA ILE A 215 7.47 12.03 17.59
C ILE A 215 8.97 12.31 17.84
N LYS A 216 9.66 11.33 18.41
CA LYS A 216 11.12 11.33 18.52
C LYS A 216 11.75 10.84 17.22
#